data_9ae528f79ad2fedfb9383312cab982a4
#
_entry.id   9ae528f79ad2fedfb9383312cab982a4
#
_cell.length_a   1.000
_cell.length_b   1.000
_cell.length_c   1.000
_cell.angle_alpha   90.00
_cell.angle_beta   90.00
_cell.angle_gamma   90.00
#
_symmetry.space_group_name_H-M   'P 1'
#
loop_
_entity.id
_entity.type
_entity.pdbx_description
1 polymer ?
#
loop_
_entity_poly.entity_id
_entity_poly.type
_entity_poly.pdbx_seq_one_letter_code
_entity_poly.pdbx_strand_id
1 'polypeptide(L)'
;QSHPHLSGFDFVEAVLRYFDFHIRLRESERARIPGSGKVVIVANHPIGSLDGIALLHLVRQVRPDVKVVANNILMAIQPLREVLLPVDNMGGQTARQNLLEIKQHLASEGALIIFPAGEVSRLGAKGVKDGPWSAGFVKIAAAASAPILPVFVKGRNSLFFYSLSFLAKPLSTLWLVREMFKQNHRTIDARIGCPIPAEVYKANHFSARQLAHLFRKHVYRLGRGAQPLFKSVETVAPAESKLLVRRELQSCTTLGSTRDGKTIYLTTMTDSPCVMREIARLRELTFRLVGEGTGLPRDMDRYDRTYLQLVLWDDIEHEIAGAYRLGRAADLIRDSGPEGLYTHSLFSFGPGMQRFLDEGLELGRSFVQPKYQNKYALDYLWSGLGA
;
A
#
# COMPACT_ATOMS: atom_id res chain seq x y z
N GLN A 1 0.93 -33.23 -14.30
CA GLN A 1 0.64 -33.57 -15.73
C GLN A 1 -0.85 -33.51 -16.07
N SER A 2 -1.76 -33.37 -15.11
CA SER A 2 -3.22 -33.39 -15.36
C SER A 2 -3.81 -32.03 -15.83
N HIS A 3 -3.05 -30.95 -15.80
CA HIS A 3 -3.53 -29.58 -16.20
C HIS A 3 -2.44 -28.80 -16.94
N PRO A 4 -2.07 -29.19 -18.18
CA PRO A 4 -0.95 -28.60 -18.92
C PRO A 4 -1.19 -27.16 -19.38
N HIS A 5 -2.40 -26.61 -19.21
CA HIS A 5 -2.78 -25.28 -19.71
C HIS A 5 -2.77 -24.18 -18.62
N LEU A 6 -2.50 -24.52 -17.35
CA LEU A 6 -2.51 -23.54 -16.28
C LEU A 6 -1.19 -22.78 -16.22
N SER A 7 -1.26 -21.46 -16.22
CA SER A 7 -0.14 -20.56 -16.00
C SER A 7 -0.48 -19.46 -15.00
N GLY A 8 0.52 -18.74 -14.55
CA GLY A 8 0.35 -17.58 -13.66
C GLY A 8 -0.43 -17.92 -12.40
N PHE A 9 -1.45 -17.11 -12.13
CA PHE A 9 -2.25 -17.27 -10.91
C PHE A 9 -3.18 -18.46 -10.92
N ASP A 10 -3.62 -18.93 -12.07
CA ASP A 10 -4.46 -20.14 -12.17
C ASP A 10 -3.68 -21.37 -11.73
N PHE A 11 -2.39 -21.42 -12.08
CA PHE A 11 -1.50 -22.46 -11.59
C PHE A 11 -1.25 -22.34 -10.08
N VAL A 12 -1.02 -21.11 -9.56
CA VAL A 12 -0.88 -20.84 -8.13
C VAL A 12 -2.09 -21.37 -7.36
N GLU A 13 -3.30 -21.07 -7.82
CA GLU A 13 -4.55 -21.51 -7.19
C GLU A 13 -4.71 -23.03 -7.25
N ALA A 14 -4.40 -23.64 -8.38
CA ALA A 14 -4.45 -25.10 -8.54
C ALA A 14 -3.48 -25.82 -7.58
N VAL A 15 -2.27 -25.27 -7.38
CA VAL A 15 -1.29 -25.81 -6.42
C VAL A 15 -1.82 -25.71 -4.98
N LEU A 16 -2.35 -24.56 -4.58
CA LEU A 16 -2.89 -24.37 -3.22
C LEU A 16 -4.10 -25.29 -2.97
N ARG A 17 -4.96 -25.47 -3.97
CA ARG A 17 -6.11 -26.38 -3.91
C ARG A 17 -5.66 -27.85 -3.84
N TYR A 18 -4.64 -28.24 -4.61
CA TYR A 18 -4.09 -29.60 -4.58
C TYR A 18 -3.54 -29.97 -3.19
N PHE A 19 -2.84 -29.03 -2.53
CA PHE A 19 -2.31 -29.22 -1.18
C PHE A 19 -3.32 -28.90 -0.09
N ASP A 20 -4.52 -28.43 -0.42
CA ASP A 20 -5.48 -27.88 0.56
C ASP A 20 -4.78 -27.00 1.58
N PHE A 21 -3.96 -26.07 1.04
CA PHE A 21 -3.09 -25.23 1.85
C PHE A 21 -3.61 -23.79 1.90
N HIS A 22 -3.85 -23.30 3.10
CA HIS A 22 -4.46 -21.99 3.33
C HIS A 22 -3.59 -21.10 4.18
N ILE A 23 -3.70 -19.79 3.94
CA ILE A 23 -3.13 -18.75 4.79
C ILE A 23 -4.28 -17.99 5.45
N ARG A 24 -4.25 -17.93 6.78
CA ARG A 24 -5.24 -17.22 7.58
C ARG A 24 -4.71 -15.86 7.98
N LEU A 25 -5.51 -14.83 7.76
CA LEU A 25 -5.21 -13.43 8.05
C LEU A 25 -6.44 -12.76 8.67
N ARG A 26 -6.23 -11.79 9.54
CA ARG A 26 -7.30 -10.92 10.03
C ARG A 26 -7.70 -9.93 8.93
N GLU A 27 -8.99 -9.66 8.77
CA GLU A 27 -9.49 -8.74 7.75
C GLU A 27 -8.90 -7.32 7.89
N SER A 28 -8.76 -6.84 9.13
CA SER A 28 -8.09 -5.57 9.43
C SER A 28 -6.61 -5.52 9.01
N GLU A 29 -5.95 -6.67 8.91
CA GLU A 29 -4.56 -6.75 8.42
C GLU A 29 -4.51 -6.88 6.89
N ARG A 30 -5.54 -7.46 6.25
CA ARG A 30 -5.68 -7.48 4.78
C ARG A 30 -5.78 -6.06 4.24
N ALA A 31 -6.54 -5.19 4.90
CA ALA A 31 -6.68 -3.78 4.54
C ALA A 31 -5.35 -2.98 4.57
N ARG A 32 -4.29 -3.55 5.17
CA ARG A 32 -2.94 -2.95 5.17
C ARG A 32 -2.15 -3.18 3.88
N ILE A 33 -2.61 -4.06 3.00
CA ILE A 33 -2.02 -4.23 1.66
C ILE A 33 -2.45 -3.02 0.82
N PRO A 34 -1.52 -2.18 0.31
CA PRO A 34 -1.87 -1.04 -0.52
C PRO A 34 -2.57 -1.50 -1.81
N GLY A 35 -3.77 -0.99 -2.09
CA GLY A 35 -4.54 -1.35 -3.29
C GLY A 35 -3.93 -0.82 -4.59
N SER A 36 -3.04 0.19 -4.50
CA SER A 36 -2.35 0.81 -5.63
C SER A 36 -1.00 1.37 -5.18
N GLY A 37 -0.19 1.80 -6.13
CA GLY A 37 1.14 2.33 -5.87
C GLY A 37 2.19 1.23 -5.67
N LYS A 38 3.45 1.57 -5.89
CA LYS A 38 4.58 0.66 -5.69
C LYS A 38 4.72 0.26 -4.23
N VAL A 39 5.01 -1.01 -3.98
CA VAL A 39 5.27 -1.53 -2.64
C VAL A 39 6.22 -2.72 -2.67
N VAL A 40 7.17 -2.75 -1.74
CA VAL A 40 8.03 -3.91 -1.51
C VAL A 40 7.55 -4.65 -0.26
N ILE A 41 7.02 -5.83 -0.44
CA ILE A 41 6.50 -6.70 0.63
C ILE A 41 7.64 -7.63 1.06
N VAL A 42 8.00 -7.60 2.34
CA VAL A 42 9.08 -8.42 2.87
C VAL A 42 8.56 -9.41 3.91
N ALA A 43 8.89 -10.68 3.74
CA ALA A 43 8.40 -11.73 4.62
C ALA A 43 9.53 -12.66 5.08
N ASN A 44 9.35 -13.28 6.26
CA ASN A 44 10.12 -14.46 6.64
C ASN A 44 9.62 -15.69 5.85
N HIS A 45 10.45 -16.71 5.75
CA HIS A 45 10.24 -17.86 4.85
C HIS A 45 10.30 -19.20 5.62
N PRO A 46 9.25 -19.50 6.42
CA PRO A 46 9.34 -20.63 7.36
C PRO A 46 9.23 -22.02 6.72
N ILE A 47 8.51 -22.18 5.61
CA ILE A 47 8.18 -23.47 5.03
C ILE A 47 8.92 -23.68 3.70
N GLY A 48 8.95 -22.68 2.82
CA GLY A 48 9.53 -22.73 1.50
C GLY A 48 8.51 -22.40 0.42
N SER A 49 8.42 -23.22 -0.66
CA SER A 49 7.62 -22.86 -1.83
C SER A 49 6.14 -22.60 -1.52
N LEU A 50 5.53 -23.33 -0.59
CA LEU A 50 4.10 -23.18 -0.30
C LEU A 50 3.74 -21.89 0.41
N ASP A 51 4.55 -21.40 1.37
CA ASP A 51 4.27 -20.13 2.01
C ASP A 51 4.49 -18.95 1.04
N GLY A 52 5.44 -19.07 0.11
CA GLY A 52 5.64 -18.12 -0.97
C GLY A 52 4.46 -18.04 -1.92
N ILE A 53 3.97 -19.19 -2.38
CA ILE A 53 2.79 -19.30 -3.26
C ILE A 53 1.52 -18.80 -2.53
N ALA A 54 1.34 -19.16 -1.26
CA ALA A 54 0.18 -18.75 -0.48
C ALA A 54 0.18 -17.23 -0.20
N LEU A 55 1.34 -16.63 0.09
CA LEU A 55 1.46 -15.19 0.23
C LEU A 55 1.21 -14.47 -1.09
N LEU A 56 1.71 -14.99 -2.20
CA LEU A 56 1.45 -14.47 -3.54
C LEU A 56 -0.07 -14.47 -3.84
N HIS A 57 -0.75 -15.58 -3.59
CA HIS A 57 -2.20 -15.70 -3.76
C HIS A 57 -2.97 -14.74 -2.86
N LEU A 58 -2.56 -14.59 -1.59
CA LEU A 58 -3.19 -13.66 -0.66
C LEU A 58 -3.09 -12.21 -1.15
N VAL A 59 -1.89 -11.78 -1.58
CA VAL A 59 -1.67 -10.41 -2.05
C VAL A 59 -2.40 -10.16 -3.37
N ARG A 60 -2.47 -11.15 -4.27
CA ARG A 60 -3.20 -11.10 -5.54
C ARG A 60 -4.67 -10.66 -5.37
N GLN A 61 -5.31 -11.04 -4.28
CA GLN A 61 -6.72 -10.67 -4.01
C GLN A 61 -6.94 -9.16 -3.89
N VAL A 62 -5.86 -8.40 -3.58
CA VAL A 62 -5.87 -6.93 -3.48
C VAL A 62 -5.07 -6.30 -4.63
N ARG A 63 -3.98 -6.95 -5.07
CA ARG A 63 -3.00 -6.47 -6.06
C ARG A 63 -2.81 -7.49 -7.18
N PRO A 64 -3.58 -7.34 -8.27
CA PRO A 64 -3.46 -8.25 -9.43
C PRO A 64 -2.09 -8.19 -10.11
N ASP A 65 -1.35 -7.13 -9.92
CA ASP A 65 -0.01 -6.86 -10.47
C ASP A 65 1.14 -7.41 -9.61
N VAL A 66 0.85 -8.13 -8.52
CA VAL A 66 1.89 -8.63 -7.62
C VAL A 66 2.79 -9.67 -8.29
N LYS A 67 4.11 -9.52 -8.07
CA LYS A 67 5.13 -10.51 -8.46
C LYS A 67 6.05 -10.86 -7.29
N VAL A 68 6.68 -12.05 -7.37
CA VAL A 68 7.63 -12.53 -6.35
C VAL A 68 9.04 -12.60 -6.93
N VAL A 69 10.01 -12.11 -6.17
CA VAL A 69 11.43 -12.31 -6.50
C VAL A 69 11.81 -13.77 -6.22
N ALA A 70 12.30 -14.46 -7.23
CA ALA A 70 12.63 -15.86 -7.16
C ALA A 70 14.04 -16.16 -7.73
N ASN A 71 14.65 -17.22 -7.24
CA ASN A 71 15.92 -17.71 -7.78
C ASN A 71 15.70 -18.48 -9.11
N ASN A 72 16.79 -18.72 -9.85
CA ASN A 72 16.76 -19.40 -11.15
C ASN A 72 16.15 -20.81 -11.12
N ILE A 73 16.19 -21.50 -9.99
CA ILE A 73 15.58 -22.84 -9.84
C ILE A 73 14.05 -22.75 -9.96
N LEU A 74 13.43 -21.75 -9.32
CA LEU A 74 11.99 -21.54 -9.42
C LEU A 74 11.58 -21.04 -10.81
N MET A 75 12.44 -20.32 -11.51
CA MET A 75 12.23 -19.92 -12.91
C MET A 75 12.15 -21.09 -13.89
N ALA A 76 12.66 -22.27 -13.51
CA ALA A 76 12.51 -23.50 -14.30
C ALA A 76 11.06 -24.03 -14.31
N ILE A 77 10.22 -23.61 -13.37
CA ILE A 77 8.80 -23.95 -13.31
C ILE A 77 8.04 -23.03 -14.27
N GLN A 78 7.89 -23.44 -15.52
CA GLN A 78 7.32 -22.61 -16.59
C GLN A 78 5.98 -21.96 -16.22
N PRO A 79 4.99 -22.65 -15.61
CA PRO A 79 3.71 -22.05 -15.24
C PRO A 79 3.80 -20.85 -14.28
N LEU A 80 4.89 -20.72 -13.51
CA LEU A 80 5.06 -19.63 -12.55
C LEU A 80 5.78 -18.39 -13.13
N ARG A 81 6.36 -18.46 -14.34
CA ARG A 81 7.21 -17.39 -14.88
C ARG A 81 6.53 -16.02 -14.94
N GLU A 82 5.25 -15.97 -15.23
CA GLU A 82 4.49 -14.73 -15.35
C GLU A 82 4.40 -13.95 -14.02
N VAL A 83 4.43 -14.68 -12.90
CA VAL A 83 4.28 -14.12 -11.54
C VAL A 83 5.62 -14.02 -10.78
N LEU A 84 6.72 -14.44 -11.42
CA LEU A 84 8.06 -14.40 -10.84
C LEU A 84 8.94 -13.35 -11.53
N LEU A 85 9.83 -12.75 -10.74
CA LEU A 85 10.94 -11.92 -11.22
C LEU A 85 12.25 -12.58 -10.80
N PRO A 86 13.15 -12.88 -11.75
CA PRO A 86 14.37 -13.60 -11.43
C PRO A 86 15.34 -12.72 -10.63
N VAL A 87 16.06 -13.35 -9.71
CA VAL A 87 17.23 -12.77 -9.05
C VAL A 87 18.40 -13.73 -9.16
N ASP A 88 19.53 -13.21 -9.62
CA ASP A 88 20.78 -13.96 -9.68
C ASP A 88 21.74 -13.45 -8.60
N ASN A 89 22.18 -14.37 -7.75
CA ASN A 89 23.13 -14.06 -6.67
C ASN A 89 24.60 -14.16 -7.14
N MET A 90 24.84 -14.60 -8.38
CA MET A 90 26.19 -14.88 -8.88
C MET A 90 26.83 -13.70 -9.63
N GLY A 91 26.08 -12.61 -9.87
CA GLY A 91 26.60 -11.43 -10.56
C GLY A 91 26.65 -11.61 -12.09
N GLY A 92 27.11 -10.57 -12.82
CA GLY A 92 27.24 -10.57 -14.27
C GLY A 92 26.13 -9.83 -15.01
N GLN A 93 26.06 -10.03 -16.33
CA GLN A 93 25.13 -9.32 -17.20
C GLN A 93 23.67 -9.70 -16.94
N THR A 94 23.40 -10.97 -16.67
CA THR A 94 22.08 -11.50 -16.31
C THR A 94 21.56 -10.87 -15.02
N ALA A 95 22.42 -10.70 -14.00
CA ALA A 95 22.04 -10.05 -12.74
C ALA A 95 21.63 -8.58 -12.92
N ARG A 96 22.25 -7.86 -13.86
CA ARG A 96 21.86 -6.49 -14.21
C ARG A 96 20.51 -6.44 -14.91
N GLN A 97 20.26 -7.36 -15.85
CA GLN A 97 18.98 -7.47 -16.55
C GLN A 97 17.84 -7.76 -15.57
N ASN A 98 18.01 -8.74 -14.70
CA ASN A 98 17.04 -9.11 -13.68
C ASN A 98 16.71 -7.92 -12.75
N LEU A 99 17.73 -7.16 -12.35
CA LEU A 99 17.51 -5.97 -11.53
C LEU A 99 16.76 -4.87 -12.30
N LEU A 100 16.96 -4.76 -13.62
CA LEU A 100 16.23 -3.81 -14.47
C LEU A 100 14.74 -4.16 -14.52
N GLU A 101 14.39 -5.43 -14.70
CA GLU A 101 12.99 -5.90 -14.69
C GLU A 101 12.29 -5.61 -13.37
N ILE A 102 12.97 -5.83 -12.24
CA ILE A 102 12.46 -5.48 -10.90
C ILE A 102 12.23 -3.98 -10.80
N LYS A 103 13.15 -3.15 -11.27
CA LYS A 103 13.01 -1.69 -11.26
C LYS A 103 11.86 -1.21 -12.14
N GLN A 104 11.70 -1.80 -13.33
CA GLN A 104 10.59 -1.48 -14.25
C GLN A 104 9.25 -1.84 -13.63
N HIS A 105 9.14 -3.00 -12.99
CA HIS A 105 7.93 -3.42 -12.30
C HIS A 105 7.53 -2.43 -11.19
N LEU A 106 8.48 -1.98 -10.37
CA LEU A 106 8.22 -0.95 -9.34
C LEU A 106 7.96 0.44 -9.95
N ALA A 107 8.59 0.79 -11.08
CA ALA A 107 8.33 2.05 -11.77
C ALA A 107 6.92 2.10 -12.38
N SER A 108 6.37 0.94 -12.73
CA SER A 108 4.97 0.78 -13.15
C SER A 108 3.99 0.64 -11.96
N GLU A 109 4.40 1.12 -10.77
CA GLU A 109 3.61 1.09 -9.54
C GLU A 109 3.25 -0.33 -9.05
N GLY A 110 4.02 -1.35 -9.44
CA GLY A 110 3.79 -2.76 -9.13
C GLY A 110 4.08 -3.15 -7.68
N ALA A 111 3.43 -4.22 -7.21
CA ALA A 111 3.70 -4.84 -5.92
C ALA A 111 4.74 -5.96 -6.05
N LEU A 112 5.73 -5.97 -5.16
CA LEU A 112 6.86 -6.89 -5.21
C LEU A 112 7.03 -7.62 -3.89
N ILE A 113 6.95 -8.95 -3.89
CA ILE A 113 7.25 -9.80 -2.72
C ILE A 113 8.71 -10.23 -2.76
N ILE A 114 9.39 -10.09 -1.64
CA ILE A 114 10.78 -10.54 -1.46
C ILE A 114 10.88 -11.32 -0.14
N PHE A 115 11.57 -12.47 -0.21
CA PHE A 115 12.00 -13.24 0.96
C PHE A 115 13.51 -13.00 1.18
N PRO A 116 13.89 -12.02 2.03
CA PRO A 116 15.27 -11.52 2.05
C PRO A 116 16.29 -12.51 2.61
N ALA A 117 15.85 -13.57 3.26
CA ALA A 117 16.72 -14.63 3.76
C ALA A 117 17.32 -15.46 2.62
N GLY A 118 16.63 -15.53 1.43
CA GLY A 118 17.04 -16.33 0.29
C GLY A 118 17.00 -17.86 0.51
N GLU A 119 16.66 -18.28 1.72
CA GLU A 119 16.50 -19.69 2.13
C GLU A 119 15.38 -19.81 3.18
N VAL A 120 14.92 -21.04 3.40
CA VAL A 120 13.90 -21.31 4.43
C VAL A 120 14.45 -21.13 5.84
N SER A 121 13.55 -20.77 6.78
CA SER A 121 13.89 -20.65 8.20
C SER A 121 14.45 -21.95 8.77
N ARG A 122 15.38 -21.82 9.68
CA ARG A 122 16.05 -22.97 10.32
C ARG A 122 15.91 -22.94 11.83
N LEU A 123 16.05 -24.09 12.46
CA LEU A 123 16.06 -24.21 13.91
C LEU A 123 17.39 -23.69 14.47
N GLY A 124 17.32 -22.79 15.42
CA GLY A 124 18.44 -22.27 16.19
C GLY A 124 18.11 -22.17 17.67
N ALA A 125 19.02 -21.67 18.49
CA ALA A 125 18.83 -21.54 19.94
C ALA A 125 17.60 -20.71 20.37
N LYS A 126 17.14 -19.82 19.49
CA LYS A 126 15.95 -18.95 19.73
C LYS A 126 14.71 -19.40 18.92
N GLY A 127 14.62 -20.71 18.60
CA GLY A 127 13.54 -21.30 17.81
C GLY A 127 13.76 -21.20 16.29
N VAL A 128 12.71 -21.51 15.52
CA VAL A 128 12.74 -21.48 14.05
C VAL A 128 12.73 -20.04 13.57
N LYS A 129 13.77 -19.65 12.85
CA LYS A 129 13.94 -18.29 12.29
C LYS A 129 14.76 -18.32 11.02
N ASP A 130 14.55 -17.29 10.20
CA ASP A 130 15.42 -17.01 9.06
C ASP A 130 16.87 -16.78 9.49
N GLY A 131 17.79 -17.08 8.61
CA GLY A 131 19.16 -16.59 8.67
C GLY A 131 19.25 -15.06 8.57
N PRO A 132 20.46 -14.51 8.42
CA PRO A 132 20.64 -13.07 8.13
C PRO A 132 19.91 -12.66 6.84
N TRP A 133 19.22 -11.54 6.87
CA TRP A 133 18.55 -10.99 5.70
C TRP A 133 19.54 -10.25 4.79
N SER A 134 19.48 -10.50 3.49
CA SER A 134 20.21 -9.78 2.46
C SER A 134 19.76 -8.31 2.40
N ALA A 135 20.70 -7.39 2.17
CA ALA A 135 20.42 -5.97 2.01
C ALA A 135 19.80 -5.59 0.65
N GLY A 136 19.64 -6.54 -0.27
CA GLY A 136 19.14 -6.29 -1.61
C GLY A 136 17.78 -5.60 -1.66
N PHE A 137 16.83 -6.08 -0.85
CA PHE A 137 15.48 -5.50 -0.81
C PHE A 137 15.48 -4.04 -0.33
N VAL A 138 16.32 -3.67 0.63
CA VAL A 138 16.45 -2.28 1.10
C VAL A 138 16.95 -1.39 -0.02
N LYS A 139 17.96 -1.84 -0.77
CA LYS A 139 18.50 -1.08 -1.91
C LYS A 139 17.47 -0.92 -3.03
N ILE A 140 16.72 -1.97 -3.35
CA ILE A 140 15.64 -1.96 -4.35
C ILE A 140 14.55 -0.97 -3.92
N ALA A 141 14.04 -1.11 -2.70
CA ALA A 141 13.00 -0.25 -2.17
C ALA A 141 13.45 1.22 -2.09
N ALA A 142 14.68 1.49 -1.62
CA ALA A 142 15.24 2.84 -1.53
C ALA A 142 15.41 3.51 -2.91
N ALA A 143 15.90 2.75 -3.91
CA ALA A 143 16.07 3.25 -5.27
C ALA A 143 14.73 3.60 -5.94
N ALA A 144 13.68 2.83 -5.66
CA ALA A 144 12.33 3.09 -6.15
C ALA A 144 11.54 4.08 -5.28
N SER A 145 12.07 4.52 -4.13
CA SER A 145 11.32 5.24 -3.09
C SER A 145 10.00 4.53 -2.73
N ALA A 146 10.04 3.20 -2.67
CA ALA A 146 8.88 2.36 -2.40
C ALA A 146 8.70 2.14 -0.89
N PRO A 147 7.49 2.20 -0.33
CA PRO A 147 7.25 1.77 1.04
C PRO A 147 7.53 0.27 1.20
N ILE A 148 7.94 -0.13 2.40
CA ILE A 148 8.15 -1.55 2.73
C ILE A 148 6.99 -2.03 3.60
N LEU A 149 6.30 -3.08 3.14
CA LEU A 149 5.23 -3.74 3.88
C LEU A 149 5.78 -5.00 4.59
N PRO A 150 5.88 -5.01 5.92
CA PRO A 150 6.38 -6.15 6.65
C PRO A 150 5.29 -7.23 6.83
N VAL A 151 5.61 -8.48 6.51
CA VAL A 151 4.74 -9.63 6.70
C VAL A 151 5.44 -10.70 7.53
N PHE A 152 4.77 -11.22 8.53
CA PHE A 152 5.22 -12.36 9.29
C PHE A 152 4.34 -13.58 8.96
N VAL A 153 4.97 -14.67 8.53
CA VAL A 153 4.33 -15.95 8.27
C VAL A 153 4.68 -16.91 9.40
N LYS A 154 3.66 -17.47 10.04
CA LYS A 154 3.82 -18.45 11.13
C LYS A 154 3.73 -19.85 10.55
N GLY A 155 4.87 -20.47 10.36
CA GLY A 155 4.96 -21.84 9.85
C GLY A 155 6.19 -22.55 10.38
N ARG A 156 6.25 -23.86 10.15
CA ARG A 156 7.41 -24.67 10.46
C ARG A 156 7.40 -25.97 9.64
N ASN A 157 8.58 -26.43 9.30
CA ASN A 157 8.80 -27.75 8.72
C ASN A 157 8.89 -28.84 9.83
N SER A 158 9.06 -30.08 9.44
CA SER A 158 9.18 -31.18 10.39
C SER A 158 10.47 -31.09 11.22
N LEU A 159 10.47 -31.72 12.38
CA LEU A 159 11.68 -31.85 13.19
C LEU A 159 12.79 -32.58 12.43
N PHE A 160 12.42 -33.56 11.61
CA PHE A 160 13.38 -34.29 10.76
C PHE A 160 14.08 -33.34 9.78
N PHE A 161 13.36 -32.43 9.14
CA PHE A 161 13.97 -31.44 8.27
C PHE A 161 15.01 -30.59 9.01
N TYR A 162 14.70 -30.15 10.23
CA TYR A 162 15.63 -29.35 11.02
C TYR A 162 16.85 -30.15 11.47
N SER A 163 16.69 -31.40 11.85
CA SER A 163 17.80 -32.30 12.20
C SER A 163 18.72 -32.53 10.99
N LEU A 164 18.14 -32.85 9.81
CA LEU A 164 18.89 -33.01 8.57
C LEU A 164 19.59 -31.71 8.16
N SER A 165 18.93 -30.58 8.35
CA SER A 165 19.49 -29.24 8.08
C SER A 165 20.69 -28.92 8.97
N PHE A 166 20.74 -29.46 10.17
CA PHE A 166 21.87 -29.29 11.09
C PHE A 166 23.08 -30.14 10.68
N LEU A 167 22.82 -31.37 10.19
CA LEU A 167 23.87 -32.31 9.81
C LEU A 167 24.41 -32.09 8.39
N ALA A 168 23.50 -31.81 7.42
CA ALA A 168 23.86 -31.69 6.02
C ALA A 168 22.94 -30.70 5.26
N LYS A 169 23.35 -29.44 5.26
CA LYS A 169 22.58 -28.33 4.66
C LYS A 169 22.15 -28.57 3.20
N PRO A 170 22.98 -29.06 2.27
CA PRO A 170 22.60 -29.35 0.90
C PRO A 170 21.51 -30.42 0.80
N LEU A 171 21.59 -31.49 1.58
CA LEU A 171 20.61 -32.57 1.58
C LEU A 171 19.25 -32.10 2.09
N SER A 172 19.22 -31.20 3.09
CA SER A 172 17.96 -30.63 3.57
C SER A 172 17.25 -29.80 2.52
N THR A 173 17.98 -29.15 1.60
CA THR A 173 17.40 -28.36 0.51
C THR A 173 16.69 -29.28 -0.50
N LEU A 174 17.28 -30.41 -0.84
CA LEU A 174 16.63 -31.43 -1.69
C LEU A 174 15.41 -32.06 -0.99
N TRP A 175 15.43 -32.13 0.34
CA TRP A 175 14.33 -32.67 1.14
C TRP A 175 13.11 -31.73 1.22
N LEU A 176 13.27 -30.45 0.87
CA LEU A 176 12.17 -29.47 0.89
C LEU A 176 10.96 -29.89 0.03
N VAL A 177 11.18 -30.60 -1.08
CA VAL A 177 10.10 -31.13 -1.90
C VAL A 177 9.23 -32.12 -1.09
N ARG A 178 9.86 -33.02 -0.32
CA ARG A 178 9.13 -33.93 0.58
C ARG A 178 8.43 -33.21 1.73
N GLU A 179 9.06 -32.18 2.29
CA GLU A 179 8.42 -31.34 3.32
C GLU A 179 7.18 -30.63 2.79
N MET A 180 7.18 -30.20 1.52
CA MET A 180 6.01 -29.60 0.88
C MET A 180 4.80 -30.55 0.92
N PHE A 181 4.98 -31.84 0.62
CA PHE A 181 3.89 -32.83 0.68
C PHE A 181 3.41 -33.10 2.12
N LYS A 182 4.24 -32.88 3.13
CA LYS A 182 3.82 -32.97 4.56
C LYS A 182 3.01 -31.75 5.03
N GLN A 183 2.94 -30.70 4.24
CA GLN A 183 2.12 -29.51 4.52
C GLN A 183 0.68 -29.62 4.01
N ASN A 184 0.30 -30.78 3.46
CA ASN A 184 -1.04 -31.05 2.96
C ASN A 184 -2.10 -30.83 4.07
N HIS A 185 -3.27 -30.27 3.72
CA HIS A 185 -4.38 -29.94 4.62
C HIS A 185 -3.98 -29.00 5.77
N ARG A 186 -3.13 -28.02 5.50
CA ARG A 186 -2.67 -27.07 6.53
C ARG A 186 -3.15 -25.65 6.30
N THR A 187 -3.54 -25.04 7.40
CA THR A 187 -3.73 -23.58 7.49
C THR A 187 -2.59 -22.98 8.30
N ILE A 188 -1.92 -21.97 7.77
CA ILE A 188 -0.90 -21.20 8.46
C ILE A 188 -1.41 -19.79 8.75
N ASP A 189 -0.92 -19.17 9.85
CA ASP A 189 -1.28 -17.80 10.17
C ASP A 189 -0.27 -16.83 9.57
N ALA A 190 -0.75 -15.69 9.07
CA ALA A 190 0.08 -14.55 8.71
C ALA A 190 -0.31 -13.31 9.53
N ARG A 191 0.63 -12.39 9.66
CA ARG A 191 0.45 -11.05 10.23
C ARG A 191 1.00 -10.03 9.26
N ILE A 192 0.22 -9.04 8.90
CA ILE A 192 0.66 -7.93 8.04
C ILE A 192 0.77 -6.67 8.90
N GLY A 193 1.94 -6.03 8.89
CA GLY A 193 2.17 -4.74 9.54
C GLY A 193 1.68 -3.58 8.67
N CYS A 194 1.77 -2.37 9.21
CA CYS A 194 1.53 -1.17 8.40
C CYS A 194 2.73 -0.86 7.51
N PRO A 195 2.52 -0.25 6.34
CA PRO A 195 3.60 0.17 5.44
C PRO A 195 4.57 1.12 6.13
N ILE A 196 5.86 0.93 5.88
CA ILE A 196 6.94 1.78 6.37
C ILE A 196 7.38 2.66 5.20
N PRO A 197 7.10 3.98 5.24
CA PRO A 197 7.44 4.90 4.15
C PRO A 197 8.94 4.94 3.85
N ALA A 198 9.29 5.29 2.61
CA ALA A 198 10.68 5.37 2.18
C ALA A 198 11.47 6.40 3.00
N GLU A 199 10.87 7.50 3.36
CA GLU A 199 11.46 8.57 4.16
C GLU A 199 11.94 8.06 5.52
N VAL A 200 11.18 7.17 6.15
CA VAL A 200 11.50 6.61 7.47
C VAL A 200 12.79 5.81 7.47
N TYR A 201 13.04 4.98 6.47
CA TYR A 201 14.25 4.16 6.45
C TYR A 201 15.40 4.79 5.65
N LYS A 202 15.12 5.77 4.75
CA LYS A 202 16.15 6.55 4.04
C LYS A 202 16.75 7.65 4.92
N ALA A 203 15.98 8.27 5.80
CA ALA A 203 16.46 9.30 6.72
C ALA A 203 17.41 8.77 7.81
N ASN A 204 17.48 7.47 8.01
CA ASN A 204 18.36 6.85 8.97
C ASN A 204 19.81 6.76 8.44
N HIS A 205 20.78 7.06 9.30
CA HIS A 205 22.20 6.91 9.01
C HIS A 205 22.69 5.44 8.98
N PHE A 206 21.75 4.47 8.99
CA PHE A 206 22.10 3.06 8.97
C PHE A 206 22.47 2.59 7.56
N SER A 207 23.49 1.75 7.49
CA SER A 207 23.80 1.04 6.24
C SER A 207 22.66 0.10 5.84
N ALA A 208 22.57 -0.22 4.54
CA ALA A 208 21.53 -1.14 4.05
C ALA A 208 21.56 -2.51 4.75
N ARG A 209 22.75 -2.98 5.23
CA ARG A 209 22.90 -4.22 6.00
C ARG A 209 22.31 -4.08 7.40
N GLN A 210 22.53 -2.95 8.07
CA GLN A 210 21.92 -2.66 9.38
C GLN A 210 20.40 -2.55 9.26
N LEU A 211 19.90 -1.85 8.24
CA LEU A 211 18.46 -1.77 7.96
C LEU A 211 17.85 -3.15 7.71
N ALA A 212 18.50 -4.02 6.91
CA ALA A 212 18.02 -5.38 6.69
C ALA A 212 17.91 -6.18 8.01
N HIS A 213 18.87 -6.03 8.92
CA HIS A 213 18.81 -6.63 10.25
C HIS A 213 17.64 -6.07 11.08
N LEU A 214 17.42 -4.75 11.05
CA LEU A 214 16.32 -4.10 11.76
C LEU A 214 14.96 -4.50 11.19
N PHE A 215 14.81 -4.59 9.85
CA PHE A 215 13.59 -5.08 9.22
C PHE A 215 13.29 -6.53 9.59
N ARG A 216 14.30 -7.41 9.58
CA ARG A 216 14.14 -8.78 10.07
C ARG A 216 13.63 -8.78 11.52
N LYS A 217 14.24 -8.00 12.42
CA LYS A 217 13.81 -7.87 13.81
C LYS A 217 12.37 -7.33 13.91
N HIS A 218 12.01 -6.36 13.07
CA HIS A 218 10.67 -5.78 13.02
C HIS A 218 9.62 -6.83 12.64
N VAL A 219 9.86 -7.64 11.59
CA VAL A 219 8.95 -8.71 11.16
C VAL A 219 8.74 -9.74 12.27
N TYR A 220 9.79 -10.15 12.98
CA TYR A 220 9.65 -11.08 14.11
C TYR A 220 8.98 -10.45 15.35
N ARG A 221 9.07 -9.14 15.52
CA ARG A 221 8.28 -8.41 16.55
C ARG A 221 6.81 -8.36 16.18
N LEU A 222 6.49 -8.10 14.91
CA LEU A 222 5.13 -8.16 14.36
C LEU A 222 4.48 -9.51 14.66
N GLY A 223 5.18 -10.62 14.38
CA GLY A 223 4.70 -11.97 14.65
C GLY A 223 4.36 -12.23 16.14
N ARG A 224 4.98 -11.50 17.06
CA ARG A 224 4.73 -11.58 18.50
C ARG A 224 3.77 -10.53 19.04
N GLY A 225 3.24 -9.65 18.18
CA GLY A 225 2.40 -8.54 18.60
C GLY A 225 3.15 -7.47 19.42
N ALA A 226 4.47 -7.41 19.31
CA ALA A 226 5.30 -6.44 20.03
C ALA A 226 5.38 -5.11 19.26
N GLN A 227 5.71 -4.03 19.98
CA GLN A 227 5.83 -2.68 19.43
C GLN A 227 6.73 -2.64 18.18
N PRO A 228 6.33 -1.93 17.12
CA PRO A 228 7.11 -1.79 15.90
C PRO A 228 8.45 -1.08 16.16
N LEU A 229 9.43 -1.32 15.29
CA LEU A 229 10.74 -0.65 15.35
C LEU A 229 10.79 0.59 14.45
N PHE A 230 9.98 0.61 13.41
CA PHE A 230 9.91 1.73 12.48
C PHE A 230 8.56 2.44 12.63
N LYS A 231 8.57 3.76 12.46
CA LYS A 231 7.35 4.52 12.27
C LYS A 231 6.68 4.02 10.98
N SER A 232 5.40 3.76 11.06
CA SER A 232 4.60 3.26 9.93
C SER A 232 3.38 4.14 9.74
N VAL A 233 2.76 4.08 8.56
CA VAL A 233 1.53 4.78 8.22
C VAL A 233 0.44 3.78 7.90
N GLU A 234 -0.82 4.17 8.09
CA GLU A 234 -1.93 3.34 7.65
C GLU A 234 -2.03 3.36 6.12
N THR A 235 -2.51 2.29 5.54
CA THR A 235 -2.74 2.22 4.09
C THR A 235 -3.87 3.17 3.72
N VAL A 236 -3.70 3.90 2.62
CA VAL A 236 -4.78 4.71 2.06
C VAL A 236 -5.97 3.80 1.75
N ALA A 237 -7.17 4.25 2.11
CA ALA A 237 -8.38 3.50 1.88
C ALA A 237 -8.56 3.13 0.39
N PRO A 238 -9.26 2.04 0.05
CA PRO A 238 -9.64 1.77 -1.32
C PRO A 238 -10.53 2.89 -1.88
N ALA A 239 -10.52 3.05 -3.21
CA ALA A 239 -11.37 4.02 -3.89
C ALA A 239 -12.85 3.68 -3.67
N GLU A 240 -13.66 4.71 -3.53
CA GLU A 240 -15.12 4.57 -3.50
C GLU A 240 -15.64 4.15 -4.89
N SER A 241 -16.83 3.59 -4.93
CA SER A 241 -17.46 3.22 -6.21
C SER A 241 -17.71 4.47 -7.05
N LYS A 242 -17.11 4.52 -8.26
CA LYS A 242 -17.32 5.61 -9.22
C LYS A 242 -18.80 5.87 -9.51
N LEU A 243 -19.62 4.83 -9.56
CA LEU A 243 -21.07 4.93 -9.79
C LEU A 243 -21.78 5.60 -8.61
N LEU A 244 -21.40 5.27 -7.37
CA LEU A 244 -21.99 5.90 -6.18
C LEU A 244 -21.57 7.36 -6.06
N VAL A 245 -20.28 7.66 -6.28
CA VAL A 245 -19.78 9.05 -6.29
C VAL A 245 -20.51 9.88 -7.33
N ARG A 246 -20.65 9.38 -8.56
CA ARG A 246 -21.40 10.06 -9.63
C ARG A 246 -22.85 10.29 -9.24
N ARG A 247 -23.52 9.27 -8.68
CA ARG A 247 -24.93 9.36 -8.28
C ARG A 247 -25.14 10.44 -7.22
N GLU A 248 -24.29 10.52 -6.21
CA GLU A 248 -24.36 11.57 -5.19
C GLU A 248 -24.12 12.94 -5.80
N LEU A 249 -23.10 13.12 -6.67
CA LEU A 249 -22.82 14.39 -7.33
C LEU A 249 -23.98 14.88 -8.20
N GLN A 250 -24.69 13.98 -8.87
CA GLN A 250 -25.86 14.36 -9.71
C GLN A 250 -26.99 14.98 -8.91
N SER A 251 -27.07 14.77 -7.60
CA SER A 251 -28.04 15.41 -6.71
C SER A 251 -27.55 16.70 -6.06
N CYS A 252 -26.29 17.09 -6.32
CA CYS A 252 -25.67 18.28 -5.74
C CYS A 252 -25.85 19.52 -6.61
N THR A 253 -25.56 20.69 -6.04
CA THR A 253 -25.58 21.95 -6.79
C THR A 253 -24.48 21.97 -7.85
N THR A 254 -24.85 22.15 -9.10
CA THR A 254 -23.91 22.36 -10.21
C THR A 254 -23.63 23.85 -10.35
N LEU A 255 -22.35 24.23 -10.32
CA LEU A 255 -21.89 25.61 -10.48
C LEU A 255 -21.50 25.91 -11.94
N GLY A 256 -21.14 24.89 -12.71
CA GLY A 256 -20.77 25.07 -14.10
C GLY A 256 -20.11 23.82 -14.71
N SER A 257 -19.80 23.91 -16.00
CA SER A 257 -19.07 22.90 -16.75
C SER A 257 -17.90 23.50 -17.50
N THR A 258 -16.89 22.68 -17.78
CA THR A 258 -15.68 23.08 -18.48
C THR A 258 -15.70 22.61 -19.93
N ARG A 259 -14.90 23.25 -20.80
CA ARG A 259 -14.82 22.90 -22.23
C ARG A 259 -14.26 21.49 -22.50
N ASP A 260 -13.57 20.91 -21.54
CA ASP A 260 -12.90 19.60 -21.63
C ASP A 260 -13.66 18.49 -20.89
N GLY A 261 -14.98 18.67 -20.69
CA GLY A 261 -15.87 17.61 -20.20
C GLY A 261 -15.81 17.38 -18.68
N LYS A 262 -15.59 18.44 -17.90
CA LYS A 262 -15.67 18.36 -16.44
C LYS A 262 -16.81 19.21 -15.92
N THR A 263 -17.39 18.82 -14.79
CA THR A 263 -18.45 19.52 -14.10
C THR A 263 -17.99 19.93 -12.70
N ILE A 264 -18.37 21.15 -12.31
CA ILE A 264 -18.06 21.72 -10.99
C ILE A 264 -19.29 21.61 -10.11
N TYR A 265 -19.14 20.90 -9.00
CA TYR A 265 -20.20 20.71 -8.00
C TYR A 265 -19.87 21.37 -6.68
N LEU A 266 -20.92 21.78 -5.96
CA LEU A 266 -20.84 22.20 -4.56
C LEU A 266 -21.68 21.22 -3.73
N THR A 267 -21.08 20.69 -2.66
CA THR A 267 -21.74 19.71 -1.80
C THR A 267 -21.28 19.81 -0.34
N THR A 268 -21.97 19.06 0.53
CA THR A 268 -21.60 18.87 1.94
C THR A 268 -21.31 17.41 2.23
N MET A 269 -20.68 17.15 3.38
CA MET A 269 -20.48 15.79 3.87
C MET A 269 -21.81 15.06 4.13
N THR A 270 -22.84 15.79 4.54
CA THR A 270 -24.16 15.21 4.85
C THR A 270 -24.89 14.77 3.58
N ASP A 271 -24.83 15.61 2.55
CA ASP A 271 -25.55 15.35 1.27
C ASP A 271 -24.85 14.28 0.43
N SER A 272 -23.51 14.19 0.55
CA SER A 272 -22.69 13.33 -0.32
C SER A 272 -21.60 12.60 0.48
N PRO A 273 -21.97 11.67 1.37
CA PRO A 273 -21.00 10.99 2.23
C PRO A 273 -19.99 10.12 1.46
N CYS A 274 -20.35 9.54 0.33
CA CYS A 274 -19.45 8.75 -0.53
C CYS A 274 -18.46 9.67 -1.24
N VAL A 275 -18.92 10.80 -1.79
CA VAL A 275 -18.07 11.86 -2.35
C VAL A 275 -17.06 12.35 -1.33
N MET A 276 -17.51 12.62 -0.09
CA MET A 276 -16.63 13.09 0.96
C MET A 276 -15.55 12.07 1.34
N ARG A 277 -15.90 10.78 1.41
CA ARG A 277 -14.90 9.72 1.67
C ARG A 277 -13.87 9.62 0.54
N GLU A 278 -14.31 9.79 -0.71
CA GLU A 278 -13.39 9.78 -1.86
C GLU A 278 -12.48 11.04 -1.86
N ILE A 279 -13.03 12.22 -1.58
CA ILE A 279 -12.24 13.45 -1.39
C ILE A 279 -11.16 13.24 -0.32
N ALA A 280 -11.55 12.73 0.85
CA ALA A 280 -10.61 12.52 1.95
C ALA A 280 -9.53 11.48 1.62
N ARG A 281 -9.88 10.45 0.85
CA ARG A 281 -8.92 9.47 0.31
C ARG A 281 -7.93 10.14 -0.66
N LEU A 282 -8.42 10.93 -1.59
CA LEU A 282 -7.60 11.61 -2.59
C LEU A 282 -6.72 12.71 -1.98
N ARG A 283 -7.20 13.41 -0.95
CA ARG A 283 -6.40 14.33 -0.13
C ARG A 283 -5.20 13.60 0.47
N GLU A 284 -5.46 12.52 1.20
CA GLU A 284 -4.40 11.74 1.83
C GLU A 284 -3.38 11.23 0.80
N LEU A 285 -3.86 10.70 -0.34
CA LEU A 285 -3.00 10.21 -1.41
C LEU A 285 -2.11 11.34 -1.96
N THR A 286 -2.69 12.52 -2.21
CA THR A 286 -1.98 13.65 -2.81
C THR A 286 -1.02 14.31 -1.82
N PHE A 287 -1.45 14.51 -0.58
CA PHE A 287 -0.63 15.15 0.46
C PHE A 287 0.54 14.28 0.91
N ARG A 288 0.39 12.94 0.88
CA ARG A 288 1.55 12.04 1.11
C ARG A 288 2.67 12.24 0.11
N LEU A 289 2.36 12.58 -1.15
CA LEU A 289 3.40 12.79 -2.17
C LEU A 289 4.31 13.98 -1.87
N VAL A 290 3.81 14.95 -1.12
CA VAL A 290 4.56 16.14 -0.69
C VAL A 290 4.95 16.11 0.80
N GLY A 291 4.73 14.99 1.48
CA GLY A 291 5.10 14.81 2.89
C GLY A 291 4.14 15.43 3.90
N GLU A 292 2.96 15.87 3.48
CA GLU A 292 1.93 16.53 4.30
C GLU A 292 0.73 15.61 4.64
N GLY A 293 0.79 14.35 4.26
CA GLY A 293 -0.26 13.37 4.59
C GLY A 293 -0.38 13.13 6.08
N THR A 294 -1.61 12.83 6.53
CA THR A 294 -1.92 12.54 7.94
C THR A 294 -1.35 11.19 8.41
N GLY A 295 -1.05 10.28 7.48
CA GLY A 295 -0.69 8.89 7.77
C GLY A 295 -1.89 7.99 8.09
N LEU A 296 -3.12 8.50 7.98
CA LEU A 296 -4.39 7.80 8.15
C LEU A 296 -4.93 7.30 6.80
N PRO A 297 -5.94 6.41 6.78
CA PRO A 297 -6.52 5.94 5.52
C PRO A 297 -7.21 7.02 4.68
N ARG A 298 -7.65 8.09 5.32
CA ARG A 298 -8.31 9.26 4.73
C ARG A 298 -7.93 10.51 5.52
N ASP A 299 -7.63 11.61 4.84
CA ASP A 299 -7.50 12.94 5.45
C ASP A 299 -8.89 13.55 5.67
N MET A 300 -9.43 13.34 6.84
CA MET A 300 -10.71 13.88 7.27
C MET A 300 -10.59 14.43 8.68
N ASP A 301 -11.13 15.62 8.89
CA ASP A 301 -11.13 16.28 10.20
C ASP A 301 -12.53 16.75 10.62
N ARG A 302 -12.65 17.38 11.82
CA ARG A 302 -13.93 17.87 12.35
C ARG A 302 -14.60 18.92 11.47
N TYR A 303 -13.82 19.70 10.74
CA TYR A 303 -14.30 20.81 9.91
C TYR A 303 -14.98 20.32 8.64
N ASP A 304 -14.68 19.11 8.17
CA ASP A 304 -15.36 18.53 7.00
C ASP A 304 -16.87 18.36 7.18
N ARG A 305 -17.37 18.40 8.45
CA ARG A 305 -18.79 18.29 8.77
C ARG A 305 -19.58 19.56 8.50
N THR A 306 -18.91 20.73 8.59
CA THR A 306 -19.54 22.06 8.52
C THR A 306 -19.17 22.83 7.26
N TYR A 307 -18.07 22.46 6.64
CA TYR A 307 -17.58 23.11 5.42
C TYR A 307 -18.22 22.51 4.17
N LEU A 308 -18.31 23.35 3.16
CA LEU A 308 -18.68 22.95 1.80
C LEU A 308 -17.46 22.33 1.08
N GLN A 309 -17.75 21.49 0.10
CA GLN A 309 -16.75 20.90 -0.79
C GLN A 309 -17.03 21.34 -2.22
N LEU A 310 -16.10 22.06 -2.83
CA LEU A 310 -16.10 22.37 -4.26
C LEU A 310 -15.39 21.23 -4.97
N VAL A 311 -16.06 20.55 -5.88
CA VAL A 311 -15.60 19.32 -6.50
C VAL A 311 -15.51 19.49 -8.01
N LEU A 312 -14.36 19.26 -8.59
CA LEU A 312 -14.18 19.15 -10.03
C LEU A 312 -14.26 17.66 -10.41
N TRP A 313 -15.32 17.30 -11.10
CA TRP A 313 -15.61 15.95 -11.56
C TRP A 313 -15.31 15.79 -13.04
N ASP A 314 -14.58 14.75 -13.42
CA ASP A 314 -14.35 14.37 -14.81
C ASP A 314 -15.45 13.41 -15.28
N ASP A 315 -16.33 13.89 -16.18
CA ASP A 315 -17.47 13.12 -16.66
C ASP A 315 -17.05 12.01 -17.65
N ILE A 316 -15.87 12.09 -18.22
CA ILE A 316 -15.33 11.09 -19.16
C ILE A 316 -14.68 9.94 -18.37
N GLU A 317 -13.79 10.28 -17.45
CA GLU A 317 -13.04 9.31 -16.65
C GLU A 317 -13.82 8.80 -15.45
N HIS A 318 -14.93 9.44 -15.12
CA HIS A 318 -15.77 9.18 -13.95
C HIS A 318 -14.96 9.18 -12.64
N GLU A 319 -14.29 10.31 -12.37
CA GLU A 319 -13.54 10.49 -11.14
C GLU A 319 -13.38 11.97 -10.74
N ILE A 320 -13.05 12.20 -9.48
CA ILE A 320 -12.79 13.54 -8.96
C ILE A 320 -11.40 13.99 -9.42
N ALA A 321 -11.30 15.03 -10.24
CA ALA A 321 -10.05 15.60 -10.70
C ALA A 321 -9.35 16.42 -9.63
N GLY A 322 -10.11 17.11 -8.78
CA GLY A 322 -9.63 17.91 -7.66
C GLY A 322 -10.78 18.45 -6.83
N ALA A 323 -10.46 19.01 -5.67
CA ALA A 323 -11.45 19.64 -4.81
C ALA A 323 -10.84 20.72 -3.92
N TYR A 324 -11.71 21.65 -3.44
CA TYR A 324 -11.44 22.61 -2.38
C TYR A 324 -12.43 22.42 -1.25
N ARG A 325 -11.96 22.55 -0.01
CA ARG A 325 -12.81 22.78 1.15
C ARG A 325 -12.99 24.28 1.33
N LEU A 326 -14.22 24.74 1.44
CA LEU A 326 -14.54 26.15 1.61
C LEU A 326 -15.65 26.36 2.63
N GLY A 327 -15.61 27.51 3.31
CA GLY A 327 -16.63 27.89 4.27
C GLY A 327 -16.82 29.39 4.30
N ARG A 328 -18.08 29.86 4.38
CA ARG A 328 -18.37 31.26 4.64
C ARG A 328 -18.02 31.57 6.08
N ALA A 329 -17.03 32.45 6.33
CA ALA A 329 -16.50 32.67 7.64
C ALA A 329 -17.59 33.18 8.61
N ALA A 330 -18.47 34.09 8.16
CA ALA A 330 -19.59 34.61 8.97
C ALA A 330 -20.55 33.51 9.43
N ASP A 331 -20.90 32.58 8.53
CA ASP A 331 -21.80 31.44 8.83
C ASP A 331 -21.16 30.49 9.84
N LEU A 332 -19.92 30.14 9.63
CA LEU A 332 -19.17 29.23 10.53
C LEU A 332 -19.01 29.83 11.92
N ILE A 333 -18.72 31.13 11.99
CA ILE A 333 -18.61 31.84 13.29
C ILE A 333 -19.97 31.94 13.99
N ARG A 334 -21.04 32.24 13.25
CA ARG A 334 -22.38 32.34 13.82
C ARG A 334 -22.81 30.99 14.43
N ASP A 335 -22.52 29.88 13.71
CA ASP A 335 -23.01 28.56 14.08
C ASP A 335 -22.14 27.87 15.14
N SER A 336 -20.84 28.13 15.17
CA SER A 336 -19.87 27.45 16.04
C SER A 336 -18.89 28.34 16.77
N GLY A 337 -19.06 29.65 16.69
CA GLY A 337 -18.09 30.64 17.22
C GLY A 337 -16.80 30.65 16.39
N PRO A 338 -15.78 31.42 16.80
CA PRO A 338 -14.50 31.51 16.09
C PRO A 338 -13.81 30.12 15.86
N GLU A 339 -14.07 29.16 16.74
CA GLU A 339 -13.55 27.82 16.67
C GLU A 339 -14.13 27.01 15.49
N GLY A 340 -15.20 27.49 14.86
CA GLY A 340 -15.73 27.00 13.60
C GLY A 340 -14.78 27.17 12.43
N LEU A 341 -13.84 28.11 12.52
CA LEU A 341 -12.81 28.36 11.50
C LEU A 341 -11.58 27.49 11.76
N TYR A 342 -11.09 26.82 10.71
CA TYR A 342 -9.83 26.06 10.77
C TYR A 342 -8.65 26.99 11.07
N THR A 343 -8.60 28.17 10.42
CA THR A 343 -7.53 29.16 10.62
C THR A 343 -7.46 29.69 12.06
N HIS A 344 -8.57 29.70 12.82
CA HIS A 344 -8.55 30.03 14.24
C HIS A 344 -7.73 29.02 15.08
N SER A 345 -7.59 27.79 14.62
CA SER A 345 -6.72 26.79 15.27
C SER A 345 -5.22 27.11 15.11
N LEU A 346 -4.87 27.99 14.17
CA LEU A 346 -3.50 28.36 13.82
C LEU A 346 -3.15 29.79 14.20
N PHE A 347 -4.15 30.69 14.22
CA PHE A 347 -3.97 32.12 14.39
C PHE A 347 -5.03 32.71 15.34
N SER A 348 -4.66 33.76 16.06
CA SER A 348 -5.59 34.60 16.78
C SER A 348 -5.94 35.82 15.92
N PHE A 349 -7.23 36.11 15.75
CA PHE A 349 -7.69 37.22 14.93
C PHE A 349 -7.68 38.53 15.75
N GLY A 350 -7.03 39.55 15.22
CA GLY A 350 -7.08 40.89 15.77
C GLY A 350 -8.33 41.64 15.34
N PRO A 351 -8.64 42.84 15.98
CA PRO A 351 -9.85 43.59 15.69
C PRO A 351 -10.01 44.02 14.24
N GLY A 352 -8.91 44.19 13.49
CA GLY A 352 -8.95 44.56 12.08
C GLY A 352 -9.40 43.44 11.11
N MET A 353 -9.53 42.21 11.60
CA MET A 353 -9.96 41.07 10.78
C MET A 353 -11.48 40.98 10.63
N GLN A 354 -12.27 41.69 11.48
CA GLN A 354 -13.73 41.50 11.51
C GLN A 354 -14.37 41.63 10.12
N ARG A 355 -14.03 42.71 9.37
CA ARG A 355 -14.57 42.89 8.01
C ARG A 355 -14.32 41.69 7.08
N PHE A 356 -13.12 41.11 7.14
CA PHE A 356 -12.77 39.98 6.32
C PHE A 356 -13.51 38.70 6.78
N LEU A 357 -13.79 38.59 8.08
CA LEU A 357 -14.57 37.45 8.61
C LEU A 357 -16.06 37.58 8.28
N ASP A 358 -16.60 38.80 8.15
CA ASP A 358 -18.00 39.03 7.82
C ASP A 358 -18.33 38.71 6.35
N GLU A 359 -17.39 38.93 5.44
CA GLU A 359 -17.58 38.80 3.99
C GLU A 359 -16.71 37.69 3.35
N GLY A 360 -15.81 37.09 4.12
CA GLY A 360 -14.77 36.22 3.60
C GLY A 360 -15.18 34.75 3.42
N LEU A 361 -14.49 34.10 2.51
CA LEU A 361 -14.47 32.65 2.39
C LEU A 361 -13.17 32.10 2.97
N GLU A 362 -13.26 31.13 3.87
CA GLU A 362 -12.11 30.36 4.28
C GLU A 362 -11.91 29.19 3.29
N LEU A 363 -10.72 29.12 2.70
CA LEU A 363 -10.33 28.08 1.74
C LEU A 363 -9.27 27.18 2.36
N GLY A 364 -9.39 25.87 2.13
CA GLY A 364 -8.40 24.92 2.63
C GLY A 364 -8.48 23.56 1.97
N ARG A 365 -7.57 22.67 2.35
CA ARG A 365 -7.54 21.29 1.88
C ARG A 365 -7.66 21.15 0.36
N SER A 366 -7.07 22.10 -0.39
CA SER A 366 -7.08 22.05 -1.85
C SER A 366 -6.17 20.95 -2.38
N PHE A 367 -6.65 20.19 -3.35
CA PHE A 367 -5.83 19.24 -4.06
C PHE A 367 -6.26 19.09 -5.51
N VAL A 368 -5.31 18.68 -6.35
CA VAL A 368 -5.53 18.19 -7.72
C VAL A 368 -4.84 16.84 -7.81
N GLN A 369 -5.55 15.80 -8.27
CA GLN A 369 -4.97 14.48 -8.46
C GLN A 369 -3.73 14.54 -9.36
N PRO A 370 -2.68 13.70 -9.13
CA PRO A 370 -1.44 13.73 -9.90
C PRO A 370 -1.64 13.68 -11.41
N LYS A 371 -2.59 12.90 -11.91
CA LYS A 371 -2.86 12.78 -13.35
C LYS A 371 -3.50 14.03 -13.98
N TYR A 372 -4.05 14.94 -13.16
CA TYR A 372 -4.64 16.22 -13.58
C TYR A 372 -3.74 17.42 -13.27
N GLN A 373 -2.61 17.22 -12.62
CA GLN A 373 -1.60 18.27 -12.42
C GLN A 373 -1.01 18.70 -13.77
N ASN A 374 -0.56 19.95 -13.83
CA ASN A 374 -0.07 20.59 -15.08
C ASN A 374 -1.13 20.72 -16.20
N LYS A 375 -2.42 20.70 -15.83
CA LYS A 375 -3.57 20.99 -16.69
C LYS A 375 -4.40 22.08 -16.05
N TYR A 376 -5.53 22.43 -16.66
CA TYR A 376 -6.41 23.53 -16.21
C TYR A 376 -7.27 23.20 -14.96
N ALA A 377 -7.04 22.09 -14.27
CA ALA A 377 -7.89 21.66 -13.15
C ALA A 377 -7.93 22.69 -12.00
N LEU A 378 -6.80 23.34 -11.71
CA LEU A 378 -6.74 24.39 -10.69
C LEU A 378 -7.51 25.63 -11.13
N ASP A 379 -7.37 26.06 -12.38
CA ASP A 379 -8.07 27.21 -12.94
C ASP A 379 -9.58 26.99 -12.94
N TYR A 380 -10.04 25.78 -13.23
CA TYR A 380 -11.46 25.41 -13.17
C TYR A 380 -12.01 25.46 -11.75
N LEU A 381 -11.24 24.99 -10.76
CA LEU A 381 -11.63 25.11 -9.36
C LEU A 381 -11.71 26.58 -8.92
N TRP A 382 -10.76 27.42 -9.36
CA TRP A 382 -10.83 28.87 -9.11
C TRP A 382 -12.06 29.50 -9.78
N SER A 383 -12.40 29.13 -11.00
CA SER A 383 -13.62 29.61 -11.66
C SER A 383 -14.88 29.22 -10.89
N GLY A 384 -14.91 28.03 -10.29
CA GLY A 384 -16.00 27.59 -9.42
C GLY A 384 -16.12 28.34 -8.09
N LEU A 385 -15.03 28.94 -7.59
CA LEU A 385 -15.08 29.81 -6.40
C LEU A 385 -15.70 31.16 -6.67
N GLY A 386 -15.67 31.61 -7.93
CA GLY A 386 -16.27 32.88 -8.37
C GLY A 386 -17.72 32.77 -8.80
N ALA A 387 -18.25 31.56 -8.92
CA ALA A 387 -19.66 31.29 -9.30
C ALA A 387 -20.56 31.21 -8.06
#